data_0a87595b8cf0f6fc4e1aad7d66145da7
#
_entry.id   0a87595b8cf0f6fc4e1aad7d66145da7
#
_cell.length_a   1.000
_cell.length_b   1.000
_cell.length_c   1.000
_cell.angle_alpha   90.00
_cell.angle_beta   90.00
_cell.angle_gamma   90.00
#
_symmetry.space_group_name_H-M   'P 1'
#
loop_
_entity.id
_entity.type
_entity.pdbx_description
1 polymer ?
#
loop_
_entity_poly.entity_id
_entity_poly.type
_entity_poly.pdbx_seq_one_letter_code
_entity_poly.pdbx_strand_id
1 'polypeptide(L)'
;MKAVTCQADLDHALRTIAPAVGHRSSHPILDCCLIQSTGGAMTITGFNLDLGITVTIPAAVETDGAVALPYRLLAGLVSRFDGDEALTLADGALTASAGSYGLAAADAADYPALPVVDAATSELHLSAGIRACMAAASTDASKQMLQGIHLGNGHMEATDGHRLMRYAIDLPDGLD
;
A
#
# COMPACT_ATOMS: atom_id res chain seq x y z
N MET A 1 12.27 15.68 -9.31
CA MET A 1 10.84 15.30 -9.45
C MET A 1 9.96 16.51 -9.15
N LYS A 2 9.00 16.82 -10.04
CA LYS A 2 7.98 17.84 -9.76
C LYS A 2 6.64 17.42 -10.34
N ALA A 3 5.62 17.29 -9.51
CA ALA A 3 4.29 16.88 -9.92
C ALA A 3 3.21 17.55 -9.05
N VAL A 4 2.05 17.79 -9.64
CA VAL A 4 0.87 18.37 -8.98
C VAL A 4 -0.27 17.36 -9.03
N THR A 5 -0.93 17.16 -7.90
CA THR A 5 -2.10 16.26 -7.78
C THR A 5 -3.14 16.88 -6.86
N CYS A 6 -4.36 16.35 -6.90
CA CYS A 6 -5.44 16.72 -5.97
C CYS A 6 -5.17 16.13 -4.57
N GLN A 7 -5.51 16.87 -3.52
CA GLN A 7 -5.38 16.40 -2.14
C GLN A 7 -6.14 15.09 -1.91
N ALA A 8 -7.39 15.00 -2.38
CA ALA A 8 -8.22 13.81 -2.19
C ALA A 8 -7.60 12.54 -2.78
N ASP A 9 -6.99 12.64 -3.97
CA ASP A 9 -6.32 11.50 -4.61
C ASP A 9 -5.08 11.08 -3.82
N LEU A 10 -4.27 12.05 -3.38
CA LEU A 10 -3.07 11.78 -2.60
C LEU A 10 -3.41 11.21 -1.21
N ASP A 11 -4.40 11.76 -0.53
CA ASP A 11 -4.88 11.25 0.79
C ASP A 11 -5.42 9.82 0.66
N HIS A 12 -6.21 9.54 -0.37
CA HIS A 12 -6.70 8.20 -0.65
C HIS A 12 -5.55 7.20 -0.89
N ALA A 13 -4.58 7.58 -1.71
CA ALA A 13 -3.42 6.73 -1.97
C ALA A 13 -2.61 6.46 -0.70
N LEU A 14 -2.33 7.51 0.09
CA LEU A 14 -1.60 7.38 1.35
C LEU A 14 -2.34 6.47 2.36
N ARG A 15 -3.65 6.62 2.49
CA ARG A 15 -4.46 5.72 3.35
C ARG A 15 -4.42 4.27 2.86
N THR A 16 -4.44 4.07 1.56
CA THR A 16 -4.43 2.73 0.98
C THR A 16 -3.11 2.00 1.23
N ILE A 17 -1.97 2.71 1.13
CA ILE A 17 -0.65 2.10 1.38
C ILE A 17 -0.31 1.99 2.87
N ALA A 18 -1.07 2.61 3.77
CA ALA A 18 -0.78 2.67 5.21
C ALA A 18 -0.41 1.32 5.85
N PRO A 19 -1.11 0.21 5.57
CA PRO A 19 -0.78 -1.09 6.16
C PRO A 19 0.57 -1.65 5.72
N ALA A 20 1.08 -1.20 4.57
CA ALA A 20 2.33 -1.65 3.99
C ALA A 20 3.53 -0.75 4.33
N VAL A 21 3.35 0.29 5.14
CA VAL A 21 4.45 1.13 5.60
C VAL A 21 4.98 0.62 6.94
N GLY A 22 6.30 0.58 7.10
CA GLY A 22 6.95 0.15 8.32
C GLY A 22 6.58 1.03 9.52
N HIS A 23 6.57 0.41 10.70
CA HIS A 23 6.37 1.09 11.96
C HIS A 23 7.59 0.90 12.85
N ARG A 24 8.41 1.95 13.01
CA ARG A 24 9.64 1.89 13.81
C ARG A 24 10.54 0.74 13.38
N SER A 25 10.68 0.61 12.06
CA SER A 25 11.51 -0.41 11.45
C SER A 25 12.98 -0.23 11.86
N SER A 26 13.73 -1.34 11.90
CA SER A 26 15.20 -1.31 12.00
C SER A 26 15.83 -0.60 10.79
N HIS A 27 15.11 -0.47 9.70
CA HIS A 27 15.52 0.24 8.48
C HIS A 27 14.63 1.49 8.30
N PRO A 28 15.14 2.70 8.58
CA PRO A 28 14.35 3.94 8.52
C PRO A 28 13.69 4.22 7.17
N ILE A 29 14.25 3.71 6.07
CA ILE A 29 13.69 3.86 4.74
C ILE A 29 12.31 3.20 4.59
N LEU A 30 12.02 2.15 5.37
CA LEU A 30 10.72 1.46 5.37
C LEU A 30 9.62 2.26 6.08
N ASP A 31 9.98 3.27 6.87
CA ASP A 31 9.03 4.23 7.47
C ASP A 31 8.64 5.34 6.45
N CYS A 32 9.27 5.33 5.27
CA CYS A 32 8.95 6.20 4.14
C CYS A 32 7.98 5.51 3.19
N CYS A 33 7.32 6.31 2.33
CA CYS A 33 6.70 5.85 1.11
C CYS A 33 7.54 6.31 -0.10
N LEU A 34 7.66 5.46 -1.09
CA LEU A 34 8.28 5.80 -2.37
C LEU A 34 7.24 6.49 -3.25
N ILE A 35 7.57 7.65 -3.77
CA ILE A 35 6.75 8.40 -4.73
C ILE A 35 7.52 8.51 -6.03
N GLN A 36 6.89 8.09 -7.12
CA GLN A 36 7.44 8.16 -8.47
C GLN A 36 6.46 8.91 -9.37
N SER A 37 6.96 9.80 -10.20
CA SER A 37 6.16 10.54 -11.18
C SER A 37 6.68 10.28 -12.58
N THR A 38 5.78 9.86 -13.48
CA THR A 38 6.09 9.56 -14.88
C THR A 38 4.83 9.62 -15.72
N GLY A 39 4.91 10.24 -16.91
CA GLY A 39 3.90 10.10 -17.95
C GLY A 39 2.50 10.60 -17.57
N GLY A 40 2.37 11.61 -16.71
CA GLY A 40 1.07 12.17 -16.31
C GLY A 40 0.41 11.42 -15.13
N ALA A 41 1.14 10.54 -14.46
CA ALA A 41 0.70 9.82 -13.27
C ALA A 41 1.73 9.90 -12.15
N MET A 42 1.26 9.73 -10.92
CA MET A 42 2.09 9.57 -9.74
C MET A 42 1.79 8.22 -9.11
N THR A 43 2.82 7.45 -8.84
CA THR A 43 2.74 6.15 -8.18
C THR A 43 3.28 6.27 -6.77
N ILE A 44 2.50 5.83 -5.78
CA ILE A 44 2.83 5.86 -4.37
C ILE A 44 2.93 4.42 -3.87
N THR A 45 4.06 4.05 -3.31
CA THR A 45 4.35 2.68 -2.85
C THR A 45 4.69 2.68 -1.37
N GLY A 46 4.05 1.78 -0.62
CA GLY A 46 4.44 1.37 0.72
C GLY A 46 4.95 -0.07 0.71
N PHE A 47 6.03 -0.35 1.43
CA PHE A 47 6.60 -1.69 1.55
C PHE A 47 7.28 -1.88 2.91
N ASN A 48 6.88 -2.91 3.65
CA ASN A 48 7.45 -3.24 4.97
C ASN A 48 8.18 -4.59 4.98
N LEU A 49 8.54 -5.12 3.80
CA LEU A 49 9.17 -6.42 3.50
C LEU A 49 8.20 -7.61 3.52
N ASP A 50 7.08 -7.53 4.22
CA ASP A 50 6.05 -8.57 4.25
C ASP A 50 4.89 -8.25 3.30
N LEU A 51 4.52 -6.98 3.22
CA LEU A 51 3.43 -6.46 2.42
C LEU A 51 3.89 -5.27 1.58
N GLY A 52 3.63 -5.31 0.29
CA GLY A 52 3.82 -4.19 -0.63
C GLY A 52 2.49 -3.74 -1.23
N ILE A 53 2.21 -2.45 -1.19
CA ILE A 53 1.03 -1.85 -1.82
C ILE A 53 1.48 -0.68 -2.68
N THR A 54 1.01 -0.67 -3.93
CA THR A 54 1.28 0.42 -4.88
C THR A 54 -0.04 0.98 -5.39
N VAL A 55 -0.18 2.30 -5.36
CA VAL A 55 -1.34 3.03 -5.86
C VAL A 55 -0.89 4.05 -6.89
N THR A 56 -1.57 4.10 -8.02
CA THR A 56 -1.34 5.10 -9.07
C THR A 56 -2.49 6.09 -9.09
N ILE A 57 -2.16 7.38 -9.06
CA ILE A 57 -3.11 8.49 -9.09
C ILE A 57 -2.80 9.43 -10.26
N PRO A 58 -3.79 10.19 -10.77
CA PRO A 58 -3.57 11.21 -11.75
C PRO A 58 -2.67 12.32 -11.19
N ALA A 59 -1.73 12.81 -12.00
CA ALA A 59 -0.89 13.95 -11.64
C ALA A 59 -0.45 14.72 -12.86
N ALA A 60 -0.38 16.06 -12.76
CA ALA A 60 0.29 16.89 -13.75
C ALA A 60 1.80 16.85 -13.47
N VAL A 61 2.52 16.02 -14.22
CA VAL A 61 3.96 15.82 -14.05
C VAL A 61 4.72 16.86 -14.88
N GLU A 62 5.49 17.73 -14.20
CA GLU A 62 6.37 18.69 -14.85
C GLU A 62 7.78 18.13 -15.04
N THR A 63 8.24 17.33 -14.08
CA THR A 63 9.55 16.71 -14.13
C THR A 63 9.45 15.28 -13.55
N ASP A 64 9.77 14.29 -14.34
CA ASP A 64 9.83 12.90 -13.93
C ASP A 64 10.87 12.70 -12.83
N GLY A 65 10.67 11.66 -12.02
CA GLY A 65 11.62 11.28 -10.99
C GLY A 65 10.98 10.51 -9.85
N ALA A 66 11.80 10.24 -8.82
CA ALA A 66 11.39 9.49 -7.66
C ALA A 66 11.96 10.10 -6.39
N VAL A 67 11.26 9.94 -5.27
CA VAL A 67 11.69 10.37 -3.94
C VAL A 67 11.05 9.48 -2.88
N ALA A 68 11.78 9.16 -1.82
CA ALA A 68 11.21 8.51 -0.64
C ALA A 68 10.93 9.57 0.43
N LEU A 69 9.68 9.66 0.89
CA LEU A 69 9.25 10.66 1.88
C LEU A 69 8.73 9.98 3.15
N PRO A 70 9.01 10.57 4.35
CA PRO A 70 8.50 10.06 5.62
C PRO A 70 6.97 9.99 5.60
N TYR A 71 6.43 8.76 5.56
CA TYR A 71 5.00 8.52 5.36
C TYR A 71 4.11 9.24 6.37
N ARG A 72 4.43 9.11 7.67
CA ARG A 72 3.59 9.69 8.75
C ARG A 72 3.52 11.20 8.66
N LEU A 73 4.64 11.84 8.33
CA LEU A 73 4.69 13.30 8.23
C LEU A 73 3.91 13.76 7.00
N LEU A 74 4.13 13.12 5.85
CA LEU A 74 3.40 13.41 4.62
C LEU A 74 1.89 13.21 4.79
N ALA A 75 1.45 12.05 5.28
CA ALA A 75 0.03 11.75 5.50
C ALA A 75 -0.61 12.71 6.52
N GLY A 76 0.12 13.05 7.59
CA GLY A 76 -0.34 14.02 8.59
C GLY A 76 -0.50 15.44 8.03
N LEU A 77 0.35 15.86 7.08
CA LEU A 77 0.22 17.14 6.39
C LEU A 77 -0.93 17.11 5.39
N VAL A 78 -0.96 16.11 4.50
CA VAL A 78 -1.98 16.00 3.44
C VAL A 78 -3.39 15.96 4.04
N SER A 79 -3.60 15.30 5.16
CA SER A 79 -4.90 15.23 5.84
C SER A 79 -5.41 16.57 6.41
N ARG A 80 -4.62 17.65 6.36
CA ARG A 80 -4.99 18.98 6.87
C ARG A 80 -5.51 19.92 5.79
N PHE A 81 -5.36 19.56 4.53
CA PHE A 81 -5.80 20.37 3.40
C PHE A 81 -7.18 19.93 2.91
N ASP A 82 -7.86 20.82 2.19
CA ASP A 82 -9.17 20.55 1.60
C ASP A 82 -9.05 19.57 0.42
N GLY A 83 -10.09 18.75 0.20
CA GLY A 83 -10.06 17.63 -0.76
C GLY A 83 -9.82 18.01 -2.21
N ASP A 84 -10.22 19.20 -2.63
CA ASP A 84 -10.04 19.76 -3.98
C ASP A 84 -8.78 20.62 -4.13
N GLU A 85 -8.00 20.78 -3.06
CA GLU A 85 -6.78 21.57 -3.10
C GLU A 85 -5.70 20.90 -3.96
N ALA A 86 -5.05 21.70 -4.81
CA ALA A 86 -3.91 21.25 -5.60
C ALA A 86 -2.63 21.24 -4.76
N LEU A 87 -2.01 20.08 -4.64
CA LEU A 87 -0.77 19.87 -3.91
C LEU A 87 0.38 19.65 -4.88
N THR A 88 1.46 20.41 -4.70
CA THR A 88 2.69 20.24 -5.49
C THR A 88 3.74 19.52 -4.67
N LEU A 89 4.25 18.40 -5.17
CA LEU A 89 5.41 17.70 -4.65
C LEU A 89 6.62 18.02 -5.52
N ALA A 90 7.65 18.62 -4.92
CA ALA A 90 8.88 18.98 -5.63
C ALA A 90 10.07 18.92 -4.67
N ASP A 91 11.16 18.28 -5.07
CA ASP A 91 12.46 18.28 -4.38
C ASP A 91 12.39 18.06 -2.86
N GLY A 92 11.53 17.12 -2.43
CA GLY A 92 11.34 16.81 -1.01
C GLY A 92 10.48 17.82 -0.25
N ALA A 93 9.74 18.70 -0.94
CA ALA A 93 8.79 19.63 -0.34
C ALA A 93 7.37 19.37 -0.83
N LEU A 94 6.39 19.55 0.07
CA LEU A 94 4.97 19.61 -0.24
C LEU A 94 4.53 21.07 -0.20
N THR A 95 4.01 21.60 -1.30
CA THR A 95 3.50 22.96 -1.39
C THR A 95 1.98 22.95 -1.62
N ALA A 96 1.29 23.73 -0.82
CA ALA A 96 -0.15 23.94 -0.82
C ALA A 96 -0.44 25.45 -0.84
N SER A 97 -1.71 25.84 -0.88
CA SER A 97 -2.13 27.27 -0.80
C SER A 97 -1.62 27.94 0.47
N ALA A 98 -1.58 27.24 1.59
CA ALA A 98 -1.14 27.73 2.88
C ALA A 98 0.39 27.89 3.02
N GLY A 99 1.18 27.34 2.12
CA GLY A 99 2.64 27.44 2.15
C GLY A 99 3.39 26.19 1.67
N SER A 100 4.70 26.17 1.89
CA SER A 100 5.58 25.06 1.52
C SER A 100 6.20 24.41 2.75
N TYR A 101 6.19 23.08 2.78
CA TYR A 101 6.60 22.24 3.89
C TYR A 101 7.74 21.32 3.45
N GLY A 102 8.93 21.56 3.97
CA GLY A 102 10.09 20.70 3.72
C GLY A 102 9.94 19.35 4.44
N LEU A 103 10.16 18.28 3.69
CA LEU A 103 10.15 16.91 4.19
C LEU A 103 11.58 16.36 4.12
N ALA A 104 11.99 15.59 5.13
CA ALA A 104 13.30 14.94 5.12
C ALA A 104 13.28 13.79 4.09
N ALA A 105 13.52 14.15 2.83
CA ALA A 105 13.54 13.21 1.72
C ALA A 105 14.76 12.27 1.82
N ALA A 106 14.54 10.99 1.55
CA ALA A 106 15.57 10.00 1.34
C ALA A 106 15.72 9.68 -0.15
N ASP A 107 16.87 9.11 -0.53
CA ASP A 107 17.10 8.70 -1.91
C ASP A 107 16.14 7.55 -2.27
N ALA A 108 15.46 7.69 -3.39
CA ALA A 108 14.60 6.64 -3.92
C ALA A 108 15.37 5.35 -4.28
N ALA A 109 16.67 5.46 -4.57
CA ALA A 109 17.52 4.31 -4.87
C ALA A 109 17.76 3.41 -3.64
N ASP A 110 17.64 3.95 -2.44
CA ASP A 110 17.75 3.17 -1.19
C ASP A 110 16.46 2.44 -0.83
N TYR A 111 15.35 2.74 -1.53
CA TYR A 111 14.07 2.09 -1.26
C TYR A 111 14.07 0.67 -1.85
N PRO A 112 13.74 -0.37 -1.06
CA PRO A 112 13.78 -1.74 -1.55
C PRO A 112 12.77 -1.97 -2.67
N ALA A 113 13.21 -2.66 -3.72
CA ALA A 113 12.33 -3.01 -4.83
C ALA A 113 11.25 -4.01 -4.38
N LEU A 114 10.02 -3.80 -4.82
CA LEU A 114 8.97 -4.80 -4.65
C LEU A 114 9.30 -6.04 -5.48
N PRO A 115 8.99 -7.25 -4.97
CA PRO A 115 9.08 -8.46 -5.77
C PRO A 115 8.22 -8.34 -7.03
N VAL A 116 8.80 -8.75 -8.15
CA VAL A 116 8.04 -8.84 -9.41
C VAL A 116 7.19 -10.10 -9.36
N VAL A 117 5.88 -9.94 -9.51
CA VAL A 117 4.92 -11.03 -9.65
C VAL A 117 4.64 -11.21 -11.14
N ASP A 118 4.78 -12.42 -11.64
CA ASP A 118 4.43 -12.73 -13.03
C ASP A 118 2.96 -12.42 -13.32
N ALA A 119 2.66 -12.15 -14.60
CA ALA A 119 1.31 -11.81 -15.01
C ALA A 119 0.31 -12.89 -14.56
N ALA A 120 -0.80 -12.46 -13.95
CA ALA A 120 -1.85 -13.34 -13.51
C ALA A 120 -2.42 -14.13 -14.70
N THR A 121 -2.53 -15.44 -14.54
CA THR A 121 -3.14 -16.34 -15.52
C THR A 121 -4.65 -16.52 -15.29
N SER A 122 -5.11 -16.14 -14.11
CA SER A 122 -6.51 -16.26 -13.67
C SER A 122 -6.88 -15.16 -12.68
N GLU A 123 -8.15 -14.78 -12.67
CA GLU A 123 -8.71 -13.80 -11.74
C GLU A 123 -9.68 -14.51 -10.77
N LEU A 124 -9.50 -14.29 -9.47
CA LEU A 124 -10.32 -14.91 -8.42
C LEU A 124 -11.05 -13.85 -7.59
N HIS A 125 -12.35 -14.04 -7.39
CA HIS A 125 -13.17 -13.17 -6.55
C HIS A 125 -13.25 -13.70 -5.11
N LEU A 126 -12.20 -13.48 -4.32
CA LEU A 126 -12.05 -14.05 -2.97
C LEU A 126 -12.53 -13.13 -1.83
N SER A 127 -12.91 -11.89 -2.11
CA SER A 127 -13.17 -10.88 -1.06
C SER A 127 -14.25 -11.27 -0.04
N ALA A 128 -15.30 -11.97 -0.46
CA ALA A 128 -16.36 -12.45 0.44
C ALA A 128 -15.86 -13.59 1.33
N GLY A 129 -15.17 -14.57 0.74
CA GLY A 129 -14.57 -15.69 1.47
C GLY A 129 -13.49 -15.25 2.46
N ILE A 130 -12.63 -14.31 2.05
CA ILE A 130 -11.62 -13.72 2.95
C ILE A 130 -12.30 -13.10 4.17
N ARG A 131 -13.30 -12.23 3.97
CA ARG A 131 -14.01 -11.61 5.10
C ARG A 131 -14.67 -12.62 6.03
N ALA A 132 -15.25 -13.68 5.48
CA ALA A 132 -15.88 -14.74 6.27
C ALA A 132 -14.84 -15.51 7.09
N CYS A 133 -13.75 -15.93 6.46
CA CYS A 133 -12.71 -16.77 7.08
C CYS A 133 -11.85 -16.00 8.08
N MET A 134 -11.58 -14.71 7.88
CA MET A 134 -10.80 -13.88 8.81
C MET A 134 -11.33 -13.93 10.25
N ALA A 135 -12.65 -14.09 10.45
CA ALA A 135 -13.25 -14.18 11.78
C ALA A 135 -12.83 -15.44 12.57
N ALA A 136 -12.33 -16.47 11.89
CA ALA A 136 -11.88 -17.72 12.48
C ALA A 136 -10.35 -17.91 12.45
N ALA A 137 -9.61 -17.03 11.77
CA ALA A 137 -8.16 -17.08 11.77
C ALA A 137 -7.58 -16.74 13.15
N SER A 138 -6.46 -17.39 13.51
CA SER A 138 -5.79 -17.14 14.79
C SER A 138 -5.12 -15.77 14.80
N THR A 139 -5.18 -15.09 15.94
CA THR A 139 -4.38 -13.88 16.23
C THR A 139 -3.13 -14.18 17.05
N ASP A 140 -2.90 -15.45 17.39
CA ASP A 140 -1.77 -15.90 18.19
C ASP A 140 -0.53 -16.04 17.31
N ALA A 141 0.49 -15.19 17.54
CA ALA A 141 1.74 -15.18 16.79
C ALA A 141 2.54 -16.49 16.92
N SER A 142 2.31 -17.30 17.97
CA SER A 142 2.94 -18.60 18.12
C SER A 142 2.38 -19.67 17.18
N LYS A 143 1.20 -19.42 16.60
CA LYS A 143 0.47 -20.33 15.70
C LYS A 143 0.47 -19.81 14.26
N GLN A 144 1.64 -19.56 13.69
CA GLN A 144 1.79 -18.90 12.37
C GLN A 144 0.91 -19.53 11.27
N MET A 145 0.84 -20.87 11.21
CA MET A 145 0.03 -21.57 10.20
C MET A 145 -1.48 -21.30 10.32
N LEU A 146 -1.96 -20.98 11.52
CA LEU A 146 -3.38 -20.70 11.77
C LEU A 146 -3.73 -19.20 11.60
N GLN A 147 -2.74 -18.34 11.41
CA GLN A 147 -2.99 -16.91 11.13
C GLN A 147 -3.42 -16.66 9.67
N GLY A 148 -3.19 -17.64 8.79
CA GLY A 148 -3.56 -17.59 7.39
C GLY A 148 -4.94 -18.17 7.10
N ILE A 149 -5.39 -17.97 5.86
CA ILE A 149 -6.56 -18.61 5.28
C ILE A 149 -6.02 -19.66 4.31
N HIS A 150 -6.40 -20.91 4.52
CA HIS A 150 -6.10 -22.00 3.58
C HIS A 150 -7.02 -21.90 2.37
N LEU A 151 -6.46 -22.06 1.18
CA LEU A 151 -7.15 -22.07 -0.08
C LEU A 151 -6.89 -23.41 -0.77
N GLY A 152 -7.92 -24.18 -1.07
CA GLY A 152 -7.79 -25.46 -1.76
C GLY A 152 -9.09 -26.26 -1.77
N ASN A 153 -9.15 -27.25 -2.64
CA ASN A 153 -10.31 -28.15 -2.76
C ASN A 153 -11.68 -27.44 -2.92
N GLY A 154 -11.73 -26.31 -3.62
CA GLY A 154 -12.96 -25.53 -3.81
C GLY A 154 -13.43 -24.78 -2.56
N HIS A 155 -12.59 -24.59 -1.57
CA HIS A 155 -12.95 -23.90 -0.31
C HIS A 155 -11.83 -22.96 0.15
N MET A 156 -12.25 -21.93 0.91
CA MET A 156 -11.40 -21.17 1.82
C MET A 156 -11.69 -21.62 3.24
N GLU A 157 -10.66 -21.83 4.03
CA GLU A 157 -10.80 -22.32 5.41
C GLU A 157 -9.87 -21.56 6.36
N ALA A 158 -10.35 -21.27 7.56
CA ALA A 158 -9.53 -20.73 8.63
C ALA A 158 -9.98 -21.28 9.99
N THR A 159 -9.03 -21.43 10.90
CA THR A 159 -9.29 -21.90 12.27
C THR A 159 -8.29 -21.29 13.26
N ASP A 160 -8.72 -21.08 14.50
CA ASP A 160 -7.86 -20.73 15.64
C ASP A 160 -7.64 -21.92 16.60
N GLY A 161 -8.19 -23.11 16.24
CA GLY A 161 -8.18 -24.32 17.06
C GLY A 161 -9.42 -24.49 17.94
N HIS A 162 -10.27 -23.46 18.05
CA HIS A 162 -11.52 -23.50 18.82
C HIS A 162 -12.76 -23.40 17.92
N ARG A 163 -12.62 -22.73 16.77
CA ARG A 163 -13.65 -22.57 15.75
C ARG A 163 -13.04 -22.75 14.37
N LEU A 164 -13.87 -23.17 13.42
CA LEU A 164 -13.53 -23.33 12.01
C LEU A 164 -14.56 -22.55 11.17
N MET A 165 -14.08 -21.81 10.20
CA MET A 165 -14.89 -21.26 9.12
C MET A 165 -14.49 -21.93 7.81
N ARG A 166 -15.48 -22.38 7.04
CA ARG A 166 -15.32 -22.90 5.70
C ARG A 166 -16.24 -22.16 4.76
N TYR A 167 -15.71 -21.66 3.66
CA TYR A 167 -16.43 -20.91 2.64
C TYR A 167 -16.17 -21.54 1.27
N ALA A 168 -17.23 -21.94 0.58
CA ALA A 168 -17.13 -22.53 -0.76
C ALA A 168 -16.77 -21.46 -1.79
N ILE A 169 -15.88 -21.78 -2.71
CA ILE A 169 -15.45 -20.91 -3.82
C ILE A 169 -15.30 -21.73 -5.09
N ASP A 170 -15.49 -21.07 -6.21
CA ASP A 170 -15.17 -21.66 -7.51
C ASP A 170 -13.69 -21.41 -7.81
N LEU A 171 -12.90 -22.48 -7.83
CA LEU A 171 -11.49 -22.43 -8.23
C LEU A 171 -11.37 -22.83 -9.70
N PRO A 172 -10.53 -22.17 -10.50
CA PRO A 172 -10.12 -22.65 -11.80
C PRO A 172 -9.44 -24.01 -11.71
N ASP A 173 -9.60 -24.83 -12.74
CA ASP A 173 -8.94 -26.12 -12.82
C ASP A 173 -7.42 -25.97 -12.66
N GLY A 174 -6.82 -26.75 -11.74
CA GLY A 174 -5.39 -26.76 -11.47
C GLY A 174 -4.90 -25.87 -10.33
N LEU A 175 -5.83 -25.29 -9.55
CA LEU A 175 -5.57 -24.58 -8.28
C LEU A 175 -6.11 -25.42 -7.10
N ASP A 176 -5.60 -26.63 -6.90
CA ASP A 176 -5.87 -27.49 -5.75
C ASP A 176 -4.80 -27.36 -4.67
#